data_20c77537d6d314758ae7ea6e8eb0bfb2
#
_entry.id   20c77537d6d314758ae7ea6e8eb0bfb2
#
_cell.length_a   1.000
_cell.length_b   1.000
_cell.length_c   1.000
_cell.angle_alpha   90.00
_cell.angle_beta   90.00
_cell.angle_gamma   90.00
#
_symmetry.space_group_name_H-M   'P 1'
#
loop_
_entity.id
_entity.type
_entity.pdbx_description
1 polymer ?
#
loop_
_entity_poly.entity_id
_entity_poly.type
_entity_poly.pdbx_seq_one_letter_code
_entity_poly.pdbx_strand_id
1 'polypeptide(L)'
;MKLRWRILYILLGSLFLLPSCTDEDLDTTMYGGREDTEFYNNLEEINQALTACYFYMKDSWNDMSLELMFINDCASDDCEKGGSGLTNEGDIYQLETFNIFTTNSKVSQFWNMAYRAIYQINTLLDKSEIFRSANTDLTEDDKTLLTRYENEARWLRGVWYFNLAYLWGDVPLFLHAEQPADIYKPLSLIHISE
;
A
#
# COMPACT_ATOMS: atom_id res chain seq x y z
N MET A 1 1.43 -35.78 -54.27
CA MET A 1 0.30 -35.52 -53.34
C MET A 1 0.47 -36.20 -51.99
N LYS A 2 0.86 -37.49 -51.93
CA LYS A 2 1.01 -38.25 -50.66
C LYS A 2 2.08 -37.73 -49.67
N LEU A 3 3.15 -37.08 -50.14
CA LEU A 3 4.23 -36.55 -49.28
C LEU A 3 3.78 -35.29 -48.49
N ARG A 4 2.99 -34.40 -49.13
CA ARG A 4 2.48 -33.18 -48.50
C ARG A 4 1.53 -33.48 -47.32
N TRP A 5 0.71 -34.51 -47.45
CA TRP A 5 -0.19 -34.98 -46.40
C TRP A 5 0.56 -35.63 -45.23
N ARG A 6 1.65 -36.35 -45.49
CA ARG A 6 2.52 -36.91 -44.43
C ARG A 6 3.22 -35.85 -43.63
N ILE A 7 3.71 -34.77 -44.25
CA ILE A 7 4.33 -33.62 -43.57
C ILE A 7 3.28 -32.87 -42.72
N LEU A 8 2.06 -32.74 -43.23
CA LEU A 8 0.96 -32.11 -42.50
C LEU A 8 0.59 -32.87 -41.23
N TYR A 9 0.52 -34.19 -41.28
CA TYR A 9 0.25 -35.04 -40.11
C TYR A 9 1.39 -35.02 -39.09
N ILE A 10 2.65 -34.95 -39.53
CA ILE A 10 3.80 -34.83 -38.63
C ILE A 10 3.79 -33.44 -37.92
N LEU A 11 3.49 -32.36 -38.64
CA LEU A 11 3.35 -31.03 -38.08
C LEU A 11 2.16 -30.93 -37.12
N LEU A 12 1.04 -31.55 -37.44
CA LEU A 12 -0.14 -31.59 -36.57
C LEU A 12 0.13 -32.42 -35.29
N GLY A 13 0.86 -33.55 -35.42
CA GLY A 13 1.26 -34.39 -34.29
C GLY A 13 2.28 -33.73 -33.35
N SER A 14 3.20 -32.91 -33.90
CA SER A 14 4.18 -32.20 -33.09
C SER A 14 3.55 -31.06 -32.25
N LEU A 15 2.40 -30.55 -32.66
CA LEU A 15 1.67 -29.51 -31.91
C LEU A 15 1.07 -30.04 -30.59
N PHE A 16 0.82 -31.35 -30.50
CA PHE A 16 0.33 -32.01 -29.27
C PHE A 16 1.44 -32.43 -28.29
N LEU A 17 2.71 -32.25 -28.66
CA LEU A 17 3.86 -32.61 -27.82
C LEU A 17 4.47 -31.43 -27.08
N LEU A 18 3.86 -30.25 -27.16
CA LEU A 18 4.29 -29.11 -26.34
C LEU A 18 3.85 -29.37 -24.89
N PRO A 19 4.76 -29.56 -23.94
CA PRO A 19 4.39 -29.64 -22.54
C PRO A 19 3.76 -28.31 -22.18
N SER A 20 2.49 -28.32 -21.82
CA SER A 20 1.84 -27.20 -21.17
C SER A 20 2.38 -27.15 -19.75
N CYS A 21 2.98 -26.02 -19.34
CA CYS A 21 3.27 -25.79 -17.93
C CYS A 21 1.98 -25.97 -17.16
N THR A 22 2.01 -26.79 -16.13
CA THR A 22 0.90 -26.94 -15.19
C THR A 22 0.92 -25.77 -14.21
N ASP A 23 -0.23 -25.47 -13.58
CA ASP A 23 -0.30 -24.42 -12.54
C ASP A 23 0.68 -24.73 -11.39
N GLU A 24 1.01 -26.00 -11.14
CA GLU A 24 2.04 -26.42 -10.19
C GLU A 24 3.47 -25.96 -10.55
N ASP A 25 3.80 -25.82 -11.84
CA ASP A 25 5.11 -25.33 -12.30
C ASP A 25 5.23 -23.80 -12.14
N LEU A 26 4.12 -23.11 -11.95
CA LEU A 26 4.03 -21.65 -11.72
C LEU A 26 4.00 -21.30 -10.23
N ASP A 27 3.82 -22.28 -9.36
CA ASP A 27 3.78 -22.13 -7.91
C ASP A 27 5.21 -21.99 -7.38
N THR A 28 5.78 -20.80 -7.56
CA THR A 28 7.11 -20.46 -7.04
C THR A 28 7.00 -20.16 -5.54
N THR A 29 7.50 -21.06 -4.71
CA THR A 29 7.77 -20.76 -3.31
C THR A 29 8.67 -19.53 -3.22
N MET A 30 8.25 -18.49 -2.51
CA MET A 30 9.04 -17.29 -2.28
C MET A 30 10.33 -17.66 -1.56
N TYR A 31 11.46 -17.67 -2.26
CA TYR A 31 12.77 -17.92 -1.65
C TYR A 31 13.14 -16.74 -0.74
N GLY A 32 13.10 -16.97 0.58
CA GLY A 32 13.46 -15.96 1.60
C GLY A 32 12.33 -15.01 2.00
N GLY A 33 11.11 -15.19 1.49
CA GLY A 33 9.89 -14.51 1.96
C GLY A 33 9.04 -15.46 2.81
N ARG A 34 8.29 -14.94 3.76
CA ARG A 34 7.22 -15.67 4.46
C ARG A 34 5.91 -15.39 3.74
N GLU A 35 5.09 -16.41 3.57
CA GLU A 35 3.71 -16.23 3.10
C GLU A 35 2.87 -15.51 4.18
N ASP A 36 1.86 -14.75 3.75
CA ASP A 36 0.94 -14.07 4.68
C ASP A 36 0.28 -15.00 5.68
N THR A 37 0.16 -16.30 5.35
CA THR A 37 -0.38 -17.36 6.23
C THR A 37 0.59 -17.77 7.30
N GLU A 38 1.89 -17.51 7.13
CA GLU A 38 2.96 -17.88 8.07
C GLU A 38 3.37 -16.72 8.98
N PHE A 39 2.75 -15.56 8.82
CA PHE A 39 3.00 -14.35 9.60
C PHE A 39 1.78 -14.01 10.47
N TYR A 40 1.94 -13.25 11.54
CA TYR A 40 0.91 -12.90 12.53
C TYR A 40 0.52 -14.06 13.48
N ASN A 41 1.42 -15.01 13.72
CA ASN A 41 1.17 -16.17 14.58
C ASN A 41 1.49 -15.93 16.07
N ASN A 42 2.10 -14.81 16.40
CA ASN A 42 2.46 -14.43 17.77
C ASN A 42 2.53 -12.90 17.92
N LEU A 43 2.57 -12.43 19.17
CA LEU A 43 2.59 -10.99 19.50
C LEU A 43 3.85 -10.28 18.99
N GLU A 44 4.98 -10.98 18.90
CA GLU A 44 6.23 -10.42 18.38
C GLU A 44 6.09 -10.10 16.88
N GLU A 45 5.48 -10.98 16.10
CA GLU A 45 5.22 -10.76 14.67
C GLU A 45 4.23 -9.61 14.44
N ILE A 46 3.20 -9.50 15.31
CA ILE A 46 2.26 -8.37 15.28
C ILE A 46 3.00 -7.06 15.59
N ASN A 47 3.91 -7.05 16.56
CA ASN A 47 4.75 -5.90 16.86
C ASN A 47 5.68 -5.52 15.70
N GLN A 48 6.25 -6.51 15.00
CA GLN A 48 7.07 -6.29 13.80
C GLN A 48 6.23 -5.67 12.67
N ALA A 49 5.00 -6.13 12.47
CA ALA A 49 4.07 -5.54 11.52
C ALA A 49 3.69 -4.09 11.89
N LEU A 50 3.48 -3.80 13.18
CA LEU A 50 3.26 -2.44 13.65
C LEU A 50 4.47 -1.55 13.38
N THR A 51 5.68 -2.06 13.63
CA THR A 51 6.93 -1.34 13.33
C THR A 51 7.03 -1.03 11.84
N ALA A 52 6.63 -1.96 10.97
CA ALA A 52 6.58 -1.73 9.53
C ALA A 52 5.55 -0.65 9.14
N CYS A 53 4.44 -0.49 9.88
CA CYS A 53 3.50 0.61 9.66
C CYS A 53 4.13 1.99 9.97
N TYR A 54 4.99 2.07 10.98
CA TYR A 54 5.75 3.30 11.28
C TYR A 54 6.79 3.65 10.21
N PHE A 55 7.29 2.65 9.45
CA PHE A 55 8.26 2.88 8.39
C PHE A 55 7.77 3.89 7.35
N TYR A 56 6.49 3.83 6.96
CA TYR A 56 5.89 4.80 6.03
C TYR A 56 5.89 6.25 6.53
N MET A 57 6.06 6.47 7.83
CA MET A 57 6.17 7.82 8.40
C MET A 57 7.61 8.33 8.41
N LYS A 58 8.61 7.45 8.22
CA LYS A 58 10.04 7.75 8.44
C LYS A 58 10.96 7.16 7.35
N ASP A 59 10.50 6.93 6.16
CA ASP A 59 11.41 6.52 5.08
C ASP A 59 12.17 7.74 4.58
N SER A 60 13.50 7.69 4.63
CA SER A 60 14.42 8.84 4.45
C SER A 60 14.40 9.50 3.06
N TRP A 61 13.66 8.95 2.07
CA TRP A 61 13.57 9.48 0.72
C TRP A 61 12.14 9.65 0.20
N ASN A 62 11.17 9.01 0.84
CA ASN A 62 9.74 9.07 0.53
C ASN A 62 8.95 9.08 1.83
N ASP A 63 9.36 9.89 2.80
CA ASP A 63 8.63 9.98 4.05
C ASP A 63 7.48 10.99 3.96
N MET A 64 6.51 10.80 4.82
CA MET A 64 5.36 11.68 4.93
C MET A 64 5.78 13.13 5.16
N SER A 65 6.83 13.35 5.95
CA SER A 65 7.30 14.70 6.32
C SER A 65 7.88 15.43 5.11
N LEU A 66 8.67 14.74 4.27
CA LEU A 66 9.29 15.35 3.10
C LEU A 66 8.26 15.73 2.05
N GLU A 67 7.32 14.83 1.75
CA GLU A 67 6.27 15.12 0.76
C GLU A 67 5.30 16.21 1.27
N LEU A 68 4.95 16.20 2.56
CA LEU A 68 4.15 17.27 3.17
C LEU A 68 4.89 18.61 3.17
N MET A 69 6.20 18.62 3.41
CA MET A 69 7.02 19.83 3.31
C MET A 69 6.94 20.42 1.91
N PHE A 70 7.14 19.62 0.84
CA PHE A 70 7.01 20.12 -0.52
C PHE A 70 5.60 20.62 -0.84
N ILE A 71 4.57 19.89 -0.42
CA ILE A 71 3.18 20.25 -0.73
C ILE A 71 2.76 21.50 0.07
N ASN A 72 3.09 21.58 1.35
CA ASN A 72 2.64 22.68 2.21
C ASN A 72 3.55 23.91 2.11
N ASP A 73 4.86 23.72 2.25
CA ASP A 73 5.79 24.86 2.35
C ASP A 73 5.99 25.53 0.99
N CYS A 74 6.12 24.73 -0.09
CA CYS A 74 6.24 25.29 -1.44
C CYS A 74 4.93 25.81 -2.02
N ALA A 75 3.78 25.39 -1.49
CA ALA A 75 2.48 25.97 -1.82
C ALA A 75 2.11 27.16 -0.92
N SER A 76 3.06 27.70 -0.18
CA SER A 76 2.90 28.90 0.64
C SER A 76 3.85 29.99 0.14
N ASP A 77 3.77 31.19 0.73
CA ASP A 77 4.70 32.30 0.48
C ASP A 77 5.99 32.22 1.35
N ASP A 78 6.11 31.19 2.17
CA ASP A 78 7.24 31.00 3.08
C ASP A 78 8.44 30.30 2.42
N CYS A 79 8.25 29.59 1.29
CA CYS A 79 9.28 28.83 0.63
C CYS A 79 9.22 28.93 -0.90
N GLU A 80 10.37 29.23 -1.49
CA GLU A 80 10.56 29.13 -2.93
C GLU A 80 11.30 27.83 -3.27
N LYS A 81 10.93 27.19 -4.42
CA LYS A 81 11.57 25.94 -4.82
C LYS A 81 13.09 26.06 -5.04
N GLY A 82 13.58 27.27 -5.32
CA GLY A 82 14.98 27.49 -5.69
C GLY A 82 15.38 26.85 -7.02
N GLY A 83 16.69 26.57 -7.18
CA GLY A 83 17.24 25.91 -8.36
C GLY A 83 17.61 26.84 -9.52
N SER A 84 18.12 26.26 -10.62
CA SER A 84 18.74 27.00 -11.74
C SER A 84 17.76 27.43 -12.82
N GLY A 85 16.47 27.13 -12.72
CA GLY A 85 15.45 27.49 -13.69
C GLY A 85 14.12 26.79 -13.49
N LEU A 86 13.11 27.16 -14.29
CA LEU A 86 11.73 26.69 -14.18
C LEU A 86 11.57 25.18 -14.42
N THR A 87 12.45 24.59 -15.20
CA THR A 87 12.42 23.15 -15.52
C THR A 87 13.11 22.27 -14.49
N ASN A 88 13.89 22.88 -13.59
CA ASN A 88 14.47 22.15 -12.46
C ASN A 88 13.38 21.98 -11.39
N GLU A 89 13.09 20.72 -11.01
CA GLU A 89 12.01 20.41 -10.07
C GLU A 89 10.66 21.02 -10.48
N GLY A 90 10.25 20.77 -11.73
CA GLY A 90 9.04 21.36 -12.32
C GLY A 90 7.76 21.06 -11.53
N ASP A 91 7.69 19.90 -10.88
CA ASP A 91 6.54 19.52 -10.03
C ASP A 91 6.45 20.37 -8.76
N ILE A 92 7.59 20.75 -8.16
CA ILE A 92 7.61 21.68 -7.02
C ILE A 92 7.24 23.09 -7.48
N TYR A 93 7.68 23.50 -8.67
CA TYR A 93 7.29 24.79 -9.27
C TYR A 93 5.77 24.88 -9.51
N GLN A 94 5.13 23.79 -9.88
CA GLN A 94 3.67 23.76 -10.00
C GLN A 94 2.97 24.00 -8.64
N LEU A 95 3.52 23.48 -7.54
CA LEU A 95 3.01 23.72 -6.18
C LEU A 95 3.17 25.19 -5.80
N GLU A 96 4.36 25.76 -5.98
CA GLU A 96 4.68 27.16 -5.69
C GLU A 96 3.76 28.13 -6.46
N THR A 97 3.46 27.85 -7.71
CA THR A 97 2.63 28.72 -8.56
C THR A 97 1.13 28.39 -8.50
N PHE A 98 0.71 27.42 -7.68
CA PHE A 98 -0.67 26.91 -7.64
C PHE A 98 -1.22 26.45 -9.01
N ASN A 99 -0.35 26.12 -9.94
CA ASN A 99 -0.72 25.59 -11.26
C ASN A 99 -0.41 24.08 -11.31
N ILE A 100 -1.11 23.32 -10.48
CA ILE A 100 -0.86 21.91 -10.22
C ILE A 100 -1.57 21.06 -11.27
N PHE A 101 -0.81 20.27 -12.03
CA PHE A 101 -1.38 19.31 -12.98
C PHE A 101 -1.65 17.96 -12.30
N THR A 102 -2.62 17.22 -12.83
CA THR A 102 -2.95 15.86 -12.35
C THR A 102 -1.79 14.86 -12.48
N THR A 103 -0.77 15.19 -13.26
CA THR A 103 0.46 14.41 -13.44
C THR A 103 1.58 14.79 -12.47
N ASN A 104 1.33 15.69 -11.53
CA ASN A 104 2.33 16.11 -10.54
C ASN A 104 2.79 14.93 -9.70
N SER A 105 4.09 14.66 -9.71
CA SER A 105 4.65 13.48 -9.04
C SER A 105 4.59 13.59 -7.53
N LYS A 106 4.76 14.78 -6.94
CA LYS A 106 4.74 14.98 -5.49
C LYS A 106 3.36 14.67 -4.91
N VAL A 107 2.31 15.17 -5.55
CA VAL A 107 0.92 14.92 -5.17
C VAL A 107 0.58 13.43 -5.29
N SER A 108 0.95 12.79 -6.42
CA SER A 108 0.66 11.37 -6.63
C SER A 108 1.51 10.44 -5.74
N GLN A 109 2.75 10.81 -5.41
CA GLN A 109 3.60 10.07 -4.48
C GLN A 109 2.98 10.05 -3.07
N PHE A 110 2.56 11.20 -2.54
CA PHE A 110 1.92 11.25 -1.23
C PHE A 110 0.62 10.43 -1.18
N TRP A 111 -0.25 10.56 -2.20
CA TRP A 111 -1.48 9.78 -2.30
C TRP A 111 -1.21 8.27 -2.26
N ASN A 112 -0.30 7.81 -3.09
CA ASN A 112 0.05 6.39 -3.18
C ASN A 112 0.68 5.88 -1.87
N MET A 113 1.54 6.66 -1.24
CA MET A 113 2.16 6.33 0.03
C MET A 113 1.13 6.24 1.15
N ALA A 114 0.22 7.20 1.24
CA ALA A 114 -0.84 7.22 2.24
C ALA A 114 -1.73 5.97 2.15
N TYR A 115 -2.20 5.62 0.96
CA TYR A 115 -3.04 4.44 0.79
C TYR A 115 -2.30 3.12 0.95
N ARG A 116 -1.00 3.05 0.64
CA ARG A 116 -0.17 1.88 0.98
C ARG A 116 -0.03 1.72 2.50
N ALA A 117 0.23 2.81 3.21
CA ALA A 117 0.31 2.80 4.66
C ALA A 117 -1.02 2.38 5.30
N ILE A 118 -2.14 2.94 4.84
CA ILE A 118 -3.49 2.58 5.30
C ILE A 118 -3.77 1.08 5.03
N TYR A 119 -3.40 0.57 3.86
CA TYR A 119 -3.56 -0.85 3.54
C TYR A 119 -2.77 -1.75 4.51
N GLN A 120 -1.50 -1.42 4.80
CA GLN A 120 -0.68 -2.17 5.75
C GLN A 120 -1.26 -2.12 7.17
N ILE A 121 -1.75 -0.96 7.59
CA ILE A 121 -2.39 -0.78 8.90
C ILE A 121 -3.68 -1.60 8.98
N ASN A 122 -4.50 -1.58 7.93
CA ASN A 122 -5.72 -2.37 7.88
C ASN A 122 -5.42 -3.87 7.91
N THR A 123 -4.40 -4.31 7.16
CA THR A 123 -3.94 -5.71 7.20
C THR A 123 -3.53 -6.12 8.62
N LEU A 124 -2.75 -5.28 9.30
CA LEU A 124 -2.36 -5.53 10.70
C LEU A 124 -3.60 -5.68 11.60
N LEU A 125 -4.57 -4.77 11.50
CA LEU A 125 -5.77 -4.77 12.32
C LEU A 125 -6.63 -6.01 12.06
N ASP A 126 -6.88 -6.35 10.80
CA ASP A 126 -7.66 -7.54 10.41
C ASP A 126 -6.96 -8.84 10.87
N LYS A 127 -5.64 -8.93 10.70
CA LYS A 127 -4.87 -10.11 11.17
C LYS A 127 -4.78 -10.19 12.68
N SER A 128 -4.70 -9.07 13.40
CA SER A 128 -4.74 -9.01 14.87
C SER A 128 -6.07 -9.50 15.41
N GLU A 129 -7.19 -9.19 14.77
CA GLU A 129 -8.51 -9.69 15.13
C GLU A 129 -8.61 -11.21 14.92
N ILE A 130 -8.09 -11.73 13.80
CA ILE A 130 -8.02 -13.18 13.54
C ILE A 130 -7.16 -13.86 14.61
N PHE A 131 -5.96 -13.31 14.92
CA PHE A 131 -5.08 -13.84 15.97
C PHE A 131 -5.77 -13.87 17.32
N ARG A 132 -6.44 -12.80 17.72
CA ARG A 132 -7.20 -12.72 18.98
C ARG A 132 -8.30 -13.78 19.05
N SER A 133 -9.01 -14.00 17.96
CA SER A 133 -10.10 -14.98 17.88
C SER A 133 -9.60 -16.43 17.93
N ALA A 134 -8.43 -16.69 17.35
CA ALA A 134 -7.82 -18.03 17.31
C ALA A 134 -7.14 -18.42 18.63
N ASN A 135 -6.70 -17.43 19.44
CA ASN A 135 -5.93 -17.66 20.68
C ASN A 135 -6.76 -17.22 21.90
N THR A 136 -7.68 -18.09 22.33
CA THR A 136 -8.59 -17.81 23.46
C THR A 136 -7.91 -17.92 24.83
N ASP A 137 -6.73 -18.51 24.90
CA ASP A 137 -5.91 -18.76 26.08
C ASP A 137 -4.85 -17.68 26.38
N LEU A 138 -4.89 -16.56 25.64
CA LEU A 138 -4.03 -15.41 25.90
C LEU A 138 -4.16 -14.93 27.35
N THR A 139 -3.02 -14.64 27.96
CA THR A 139 -3.00 -14.01 29.30
C THR A 139 -3.59 -12.59 29.25
N GLU A 140 -3.97 -12.04 30.39
CA GLU A 140 -4.48 -10.64 30.46
C GLU A 140 -3.41 -9.61 30.04
N ASP A 141 -2.13 -9.91 30.29
CA ASP A 141 -1.01 -9.08 29.86
C ASP A 141 -0.87 -9.11 28.32
N ASP A 142 -1.00 -10.29 27.70
CA ASP A 142 -0.97 -10.44 26.24
C ASP A 142 -2.13 -9.71 25.56
N LYS A 143 -3.34 -9.82 26.12
CA LYS A 143 -4.53 -9.10 25.63
C LYS A 143 -4.36 -7.59 25.73
N THR A 144 -3.77 -7.12 26.82
CA THR A 144 -3.48 -5.70 27.03
C THR A 144 -2.45 -5.21 26.03
N LEU A 145 -1.39 -5.98 25.80
CA LEU A 145 -0.34 -5.67 24.84
C LEU A 145 -0.88 -5.64 23.40
N LEU A 146 -1.66 -6.63 23.02
CA LEU A 146 -2.30 -6.71 21.71
C LEU A 146 -3.24 -5.50 21.49
N THR A 147 -4.04 -5.15 22.49
CA THR A 147 -4.93 -3.96 22.42
C THR A 147 -4.14 -2.68 22.24
N ARG A 148 -2.99 -2.57 22.90
CA ARG A 148 -2.08 -1.42 22.70
C ARG A 148 -1.60 -1.34 21.25
N TYR A 149 -1.13 -2.44 20.65
CA TYR A 149 -0.67 -2.48 19.26
C TYR A 149 -1.78 -2.08 18.27
N GLU A 150 -2.99 -2.60 18.48
CA GLU A 150 -4.15 -2.22 17.67
C GLU A 150 -4.50 -0.73 17.78
N ASN A 151 -4.42 -0.16 18.98
CA ASN A 151 -4.71 1.27 19.20
C ASN A 151 -3.63 2.16 18.58
N GLU A 152 -2.36 1.77 18.64
CA GLU A 152 -1.28 2.45 17.93
C GLU A 152 -1.51 2.41 16.41
N ALA A 153 -1.92 1.24 15.88
CA ALA A 153 -2.25 1.10 14.47
C ALA A 153 -3.43 1.99 14.05
N ARG A 154 -4.50 2.05 14.86
CA ARG A 154 -5.65 2.93 14.61
C ARG A 154 -5.27 4.40 14.64
N TRP A 155 -4.39 4.79 15.56
CA TRP A 155 -3.86 6.15 15.62
C TRP A 155 -3.08 6.49 14.34
N LEU A 156 -2.17 5.62 13.90
CA LEU A 156 -1.43 5.80 12.64
C LEU A 156 -2.37 5.97 11.45
N ARG A 157 -3.42 5.14 11.35
CA ARG A 157 -4.45 5.26 10.31
C ARG A 157 -5.14 6.62 10.36
N GLY A 158 -5.48 7.09 11.55
CA GLY A 158 -6.06 8.42 11.77
C GLY A 158 -5.15 9.54 11.27
N VAL A 159 -3.85 9.46 11.51
CA VAL A 159 -2.86 10.44 11.02
C VAL A 159 -2.84 10.47 9.48
N TRP A 160 -2.84 9.30 8.81
CA TRP A 160 -2.86 9.26 7.36
C TRP A 160 -4.15 9.85 6.78
N TYR A 161 -5.31 9.49 7.32
CA TYR A 161 -6.58 10.06 6.88
C TYR A 161 -6.71 11.55 7.17
N PHE A 162 -6.18 12.03 8.29
CA PHE A 162 -6.13 13.46 8.60
C PHE A 162 -5.40 14.24 7.50
N ASN A 163 -4.21 13.77 7.09
CA ASN A 163 -3.45 14.43 6.03
C ASN A 163 -4.13 14.31 4.66
N LEU A 164 -4.71 13.15 4.34
CA LEU A 164 -5.48 12.98 3.13
C LEU A 164 -6.68 13.94 3.07
N ALA A 165 -7.46 14.04 4.14
CA ALA A 165 -8.61 14.94 4.22
C ALA A 165 -8.19 16.41 4.18
N TYR A 166 -7.06 16.76 4.82
CA TYR A 166 -6.51 18.11 4.79
C TYR A 166 -6.14 18.55 3.37
N LEU A 167 -5.53 17.65 2.56
CA LEU A 167 -5.05 17.99 1.23
C LEU A 167 -6.10 17.86 0.12
N TRP A 168 -7.01 16.89 0.22
CA TRP A 168 -7.99 16.58 -0.85
C TRP A 168 -9.45 16.77 -0.46
N GLY A 169 -9.74 17.01 0.82
CA GLY A 169 -11.12 17.00 1.30
C GLY A 169 -11.67 15.58 1.36
N ASP A 170 -12.70 15.29 0.60
CA ASP A 170 -13.35 13.98 0.57
C ASP A 170 -12.45 12.94 -0.11
N VAL A 171 -12.18 11.84 0.60
CA VAL A 171 -11.33 10.74 0.12
C VAL A 171 -11.99 9.38 0.37
N PRO A 172 -11.64 8.33 -0.39
CA PRO A 172 -12.13 6.98 -0.14
C PRO A 172 -11.70 6.48 1.25
N LEU A 173 -12.67 6.01 2.05
CA LEU A 173 -12.42 5.47 3.39
C LEU A 173 -12.39 3.95 3.36
N PHE A 174 -11.24 3.35 3.68
CA PHE A 174 -11.02 1.92 3.82
C PHE A 174 -10.65 1.60 5.26
N LEU A 175 -11.47 0.79 5.94
CA LEU A 175 -11.25 0.37 7.33
C LEU A 175 -10.71 -1.06 7.46
N HIS A 176 -10.73 -1.81 6.36
CA HIS A 176 -10.23 -3.17 6.24
C HIS A 176 -9.24 -3.29 5.08
N ALA A 177 -8.46 -4.39 5.05
CA ALA A 177 -7.62 -4.74 3.91
C ALA A 177 -8.52 -5.15 2.73
N GLU A 178 -8.80 -4.19 1.85
CA GLU A 178 -9.78 -4.33 0.78
C GLU A 178 -9.29 -5.24 -0.35
N GLN A 179 -10.22 -6.02 -0.89
CA GLN A 179 -9.96 -6.77 -2.12
C GLN A 179 -10.01 -5.85 -3.35
N PRO A 180 -9.35 -6.20 -4.46
CA PRO A 180 -9.33 -5.36 -5.66
C PRO A 180 -10.71 -4.94 -6.19
N ALA A 181 -11.75 -5.74 -5.97
CA ALA A 181 -13.13 -5.42 -6.37
C ALA A 181 -13.71 -4.21 -5.59
N ASP A 182 -13.17 -3.90 -4.43
CA ASP A 182 -13.65 -2.84 -3.54
C ASP A 182 -12.96 -1.48 -3.80
N ILE A 183 -12.04 -1.41 -4.76
CA ILE A 183 -11.26 -0.20 -5.10
C ILE A 183 -12.16 0.95 -5.61
N TYR A 184 -13.32 0.63 -6.20
CA TYR A 184 -14.23 1.60 -6.80
C TYR A 184 -15.27 2.14 -5.82
N LYS A 185 -14.85 2.50 -4.60
CA LYS A 185 -15.77 3.15 -3.63
C LYS A 185 -15.96 4.62 -3.99
N PRO A 186 -17.18 5.14 -3.82
CA PRO A 186 -17.41 6.57 -3.96
C PRO A 186 -16.63 7.35 -2.89
N LEU A 187 -16.26 8.59 -3.20
CA LEU A 187 -15.73 9.52 -2.20
C LEU A 187 -16.77 9.70 -1.09
N SER A 188 -16.33 9.61 0.15
CA SER A 188 -17.19 9.88 1.31
C SER A 188 -16.58 10.97 2.16
N LEU A 189 -17.44 11.81 2.71
CA LEU A 189 -17.06 12.74 3.77
C LEU A 189 -16.48 11.91 4.92
N ILE A 190 -15.21 12.18 5.27
CA ILE A 190 -14.65 11.62 6.49
C ILE A 190 -15.32 12.40 7.64
N HIS A 191 -16.40 11.85 8.16
CA HIS A 191 -16.87 12.27 9.46
C HIS A 191 -15.84 11.79 10.48
N ILE A 192 -14.90 12.70 10.84
CA ILE A 192 -14.04 12.55 12.02
C ILE A 192 -14.96 12.80 13.22
N SER A 193 -15.86 11.86 13.46
CA SER A 193 -16.66 11.79 14.66
C SER A 193 -16.53 10.37 15.19
N GLU A 194 -15.42 10.13 15.89
CA GLU A 194 -15.33 9.25 17.08
C GLU A 194 -13.96 9.35 17.72
#